data_3ec55566da5ea04b0de4b483d9ef35b6
#
_entry.id   3ec55566da5ea04b0de4b483d9ef35b6
#
_cell.length_a   1.000
_cell.length_b   1.000
_cell.length_c   1.000
_cell.angle_alpha   90.00
_cell.angle_beta   90.00
_cell.angle_gamma   90.00
#
_symmetry.space_group_name_H-M   'P 1'
#
loop_
_entity.id
_entity.type
_entity.pdbx_description
1 polymer ?
#
loop_
_entity_poly.entity_id
_entity_poly.type
_entity_poly.pdbx_seq_one_letter_code
_entity_poly.pdbx_strand_id
1 'polypeptide(L)'
;MIKPINKTFTGICLAVISIASLAFYSFIQENKNSAIEYVNSNFENASPLFWENQSDGSAMVHILYDHERNSPNRASNHVLFQVNAKAGSDVVLKIQFFDEIWNGNRVPSQSLVKNYHISSDGKVWKIIPAEMIEKGHKVKIHMDSDKIYVAGMEPYRISDLEKLKNDIQGNALVEIKPIGKTVEGRPLEIIRIGKEDVPFRVFIRARAHPWEAGGNWVVQGLIRNLLESKNKELRYLDKYCVYILPMANMDGVARGYTRFNSLGMDLNRGMNRPADPTLSPENVAFESWMKEMTDKGMEPDIVMDLHNDRNGKLAFGNPSKVNSGDYNSAKRTASLQDSYTVLTKGVDIEKFQSNAKRFETLMYKHTWYTWTENNVRKDASNSGNYNAARYDVDISCLLELNQTWIDGLKKVPSGKDWELMGKELCDVFYYYFE
;
A
#
# COMPACT_ATOMS: atom_id res chain seq x y z
N MET A 1 17.43 -8.16 -79.71
CA MET A 1 18.06 -9.32 -78.99
C MET A 1 17.80 -9.16 -77.50
N ILE A 2 16.87 -9.90 -76.96
CA ILE A 2 16.55 -9.91 -75.54
C ILE A 2 17.45 -10.91 -74.87
N LYS A 3 18.33 -10.48 -73.92
CA LYS A 3 19.18 -11.40 -73.13
C LYS A 3 18.32 -12.27 -72.21
N PRO A 4 18.60 -13.56 -72.08
CA PRO A 4 17.83 -14.40 -71.18
C PRO A 4 18.09 -14.01 -69.71
N ILE A 5 17.02 -13.90 -68.92
CA ILE A 5 17.07 -13.67 -67.48
C ILE A 5 17.73 -14.90 -66.81
N ASN A 6 18.72 -14.65 -66.00
CA ASN A 6 19.57 -15.65 -65.37
C ASN A 6 18.72 -16.51 -64.40
N LYS A 7 18.49 -17.80 -64.74
CA LYS A 7 17.69 -18.75 -63.98
C LYS A 7 18.14 -18.90 -62.50
N THR A 8 19.38 -18.60 -62.20
CA THR A 8 19.95 -18.61 -60.87
C THR A 8 19.36 -17.51 -59.95
N PHE A 9 19.07 -16.32 -60.54
CA PHE A 9 18.51 -15.21 -59.76
C PHE A 9 17.05 -15.44 -59.43
N THR A 10 16.29 -16.10 -60.25
CA THR A 10 14.89 -16.47 -59.97
C THR A 10 14.77 -17.52 -58.89
N GLY A 11 15.71 -18.47 -58.84
CA GLY A 11 15.76 -19.48 -57.80
C GLY A 11 16.07 -18.93 -56.40
N ILE A 12 16.99 -17.95 -56.33
CA ILE A 12 17.36 -17.31 -55.05
C ILE A 12 16.19 -16.43 -54.50
N CYS A 13 15.50 -15.68 -55.37
CA CYS A 13 14.34 -14.91 -54.95
C CYS A 13 13.18 -15.79 -54.46
N LEU A 14 12.90 -16.91 -55.11
CA LEU A 14 11.87 -17.84 -54.66
C LEU A 14 12.24 -18.52 -53.31
N ALA A 15 13.50 -18.87 -53.10
CA ALA A 15 13.96 -19.45 -51.83
C ALA A 15 13.86 -18.44 -50.68
N VAL A 16 14.22 -17.18 -50.88
CA VAL A 16 14.12 -16.09 -49.87
C VAL A 16 12.65 -15.82 -49.52
N ILE A 17 11.76 -15.77 -50.49
CA ILE A 17 10.31 -15.59 -50.30
C ILE A 17 9.74 -16.79 -49.52
N SER A 18 10.15 -18.02 -49.82
CA SER A 18 9.71 -19.23 -49.12
C SER A 18 10.19 -19.27 -47.67
N ILE A 19 11.45 -18.86 -47.40
CA ILE A 19 12.00 -18.79 -46.05
C ILE A 19 11.32 -17.68 -45.25
N ALA A 20 11.09 -16.52 -45.84
CA ALA A 20 10.36 -15.44 -45.21
C ALA A 20 8.89 -15.79 -44.91
N SER A 21 8.24 -16.52 -45.83
CA SER A 21 6.87 -17.02 -45.63
C SER A 21 6.80 -18.10 -44.56
N LEU A 22 7.77 -18.99 -44.46
CA LEU A 22 7.86 -20.01 -43.40
C LEU A 22 8.15 -19.36 -42.05
N ALA A 23 9.05 -18.39 -41.98
CA ALA A 23 9.33 -17.65 -40.76
C ALA A 23 8.12 -16.84 -40.29
N PHE A 24 7.39 -16.20 -41.21
CA PHE A 24 6.15 -15.48 -40.91
C PHE A 24 5.02 -16.42 -40.49
N TYR A 25 4.94 -17.59 -41.12
CA TYR A 25 3.97 -18.65 -40.75
C TYR A 25 4.29 -19.25 -39.37
N SER A 26 5.57 -19.49 -39.06
CA SER A 26 6.01 -19.92 -37.73
C SER A 26 5.71 -18.87 -36.68
N PHE A 27 5.98 -17.59 -36.97
CA PHE A 27 5.65 -16.48 -36.08
C PHE A 27 4.13 -16.34 -35.84
N ILE A 28 3.30 -16.56 -36.85
CA ILE A 28 1.83 -16.58 -36.72
C ILE A 28 1.36 -17.84 -35.95
N GLN A 29 2.02 -18.99 -36.11
CA GLN A 29 1.68 -20.21 -35.39
C GLN A 29 2.13 -20.13 -33.92
N GLU A 30 3.28 -19.54 -33.60
CA GLU A 30 3.70 -19.32 -32.21
C GLU A 30 2.72 -18.40 -31.47
N ASN A 31 2.17 -17.38 -32.14
CA ASN A 31 1.14 -16.53 -31.58
C ASN A 31 -0.26 -17.17 -31.47
N LYS A 32 -0.51 -18.30 -32.16
CA LYS A 32 -1.80 -19.02 -32.07
C LYS A 32 -1.93 -19.93 -30.87
N ASN A 33 -0.86 -20.20 -30.14
CA ASN A 33 -0.86 -21.14 -29.01
C ASN A 33 -1.10 -20.49 -27.65
N SER A 34 -1.14 -19.16 -27.55
CA SER A 34 -1.47 -18.51 -26.29
C SER A 34 -2.98 -18.50 -26.08
N ALA A 35 -3.44 -19.04 -24.96
CA ALA A 35 -4.83 -18.89 -24.52
C ALA A 35 -5.17 -17.46 -24.11
N ILE A 36 -4.15 -16.61 -23.86
CA ILE A 36 -4.31 -15.23 -23.42
C ILE A 36 -4.41 -14.32 -24.62
N GLU A 37 -5.53 -13.59 -24.72
CA GLU A 37 -5.77 -12.61 -25.77
C GLU A 37 -5.01 -11.30 -25.50
N TYR A 38 -5.13 -10.79 -24.27
CA TYR A 38 -4.36 -9.62 -23.81
C TYR A 38 -4.39 -9.48 -22.27
N VAL A 39 -3.43 -8.70 -21.75
CA VAL A 39 -3.39 -8.24 -20.37
C VAL A 39 -3.70 -6.74 -20.34
N ASN A 40 -4.71 -6.35 -19.57
CA ASN A 40 -5.16 -4.98 -19.44
C ASN A 40 -4.70 -4.36 -18.11
N SER A 41 -4.07 -3.18 -18.19
CA SER A 41 -3.70 -2.35 -17.05
C SER A 41 -4.23 -0.92 -17.16
N ASN A 42 -5.23 -0.68 -18.02
CA ASN A 42 -5.82 0.63 -18.24
C ASN A 42 -7.10 0.84 -17.41
N PHE A 43 -6.96 0.73 -16.09
CA PHE A 43 -8.03 1.00 -15.13
C PHE A 43 -7.43 1.49 -13.80
N GLU A 44 -8.28 2.02 -12.93
CA GLU A 44 -7.89 2.57 -11.65
C GLU A 44 -7.09 1.57 -10.80
N ASN A 45 -5.95 2.00 -10.28
CA ASN A 45 -5.04 1.23 -9.43
C ASN A 45 -4.34 0.05 -10.12
N ALA A 46 -4.46 -0.10 -11.46
CA ALA A 46 -3.74 -1.14 -12.19
C ALA A 46 -2.23 -0.88 -12.17
N SER A 47 -1.45 -1.97 -12.05
CA SER A 47 0.01 -1.89 -12.02
C SER A 47 0.59 -1.36 -13.33
N PRO A 48 1.60 -0.50 -13.30
CA PRO A 48 2.46 -0.28 -14.43
C PRO A 48 3.14 -1.59 -14.82
N LEU A 49 2.93 -2.07 -16.05
CA LEU A 49 3.47 -3.34 -16.53
C LEU A 49 3.68 -3.35 -18.03
N PHE A 50 4.44 -4.31 -18.51
CA PHE A 50 4.34 -4.81 -19.87
C PHE A 50 4.23 -6.35 -19.85
N TRP A 51 3.78 -6.94 -20.94
CA TRP A 51 3.61 -8.38 -21.02
C TRP A 51 3.93 -8.91 -22.41
N GLU A 52 4.23 -10.18 -22.49
CA GLU A 52 4.54 -10.88 -23.74
C GLU A 52 4.11 -12.35 -23.67
N ASN A 53 3.69 -12.89 -24.81
CA ASN A 53 3.43 -14.31 -24.93
C ASN A 53 4.75 -15.09 -25.02
N GLN A 54 4.78 -16.24 -24.36
CA GLN A 54 5.91 -17.15 -24.37
C GLN A 54 5.64 -18.33 -25.32
N SER A 55 6.69 -18.96 -25.85
CA SER A 55 6.58 -20.11 -26.75
C SER A 55 5.90 -21.34 -26.12
N ASP A 56 5.89 -21.45 -24.78
CA ASP A 56 5.20 -22.50 -24.04
C ASP A 56 3.69 -22.22 -23.81
N GLY A 57 3.14 -21.18 -24.43
CA GLY A 57 1.74 -20.79 -24.31
C GLY A 57 1.40 -19.99 -23.05
N SER A 58 2.37 -19.74 -22.14
CA SER A 58 2.19 -18.85 -21.01
C SER A 58 2.35 -17.38 -21.42
N ALA A 59 1.91 -16.43 -20.57
CA ALA A 59 2.31 -15.04 -20.70
C ALA A 59 3.26 -14.63 -19.57
N MET A 60 4.30 -13.89 -19.94
CA MET A 60 5.19 -13.21 -19.00
C MET A 60 4.65 -11.79 -18.74
N VAL A 61 4.43 -11.47 -17.48
CA VAL A 61 3.98 -10.16 -17.04
C VAL A 61 5.07 -9.52 -16.18
N HIS A 62 5.62 -8.40 -16.63
CA HIS A 62 6.69 -7.68 -15.95
C HIS A 62 6.13 -6.49 -15.21
N ILE A 63 6.20 -6.53 -13.87
CA ILE A 63 5.77 -5.40 -13.01
C ILE A 63 6.89 -4.37 -12.99
N LEU A 64 6.54 -3.13 -13.32
CA LEU A 64 7.51 -2.03 -13.42
C LEU A 64 7.73 -1.33 -12.08
N TYR A 65 8.85 -0.64 -11.97
CA TYR A 65 9.14 0.27 -10.85
C TYR A 65 8.32 1.55 -10.91
N ASP A 66 8.06 2.12 -9.73
CA ASP A 66 7.75 3.54 -9.62
C ASP A 66 8.99 4.40 -9.92
N HIS A 67 8.75 5.66 -10.23
CA HIS A 67 9.82 6.65 -10.33
C HIS A 67 10.15 7.21 -8.95
N GLU A 68 11.35 6.87 -8.45
CA GLU A 68 11.89 7.49 -7.25
C GLU A 68 12.64 8.79 -7.59
N ARG A 69 12.57 9.75 -6.69
CA ARG A 69 13.31 11.03 -6.81
C ARG A 69 14.46 11.13 -5.81
N ASN A 70 14.15 10.97 -4.52
CA ASN A 70 15.10 11.15 -3.42
C ASN A 70 15.01 10.03 -2.39
N SER A 71 14.61 8.84 -2.81
CA SER A 71 14.53 7.69 -1.91
C SER A 71 15.72 6.76 -2.09
N PRO A 72 16.26 6.17 -1.01
CA PRO A 72 17.21 5.08 -1.09
C PRO A 72 16.54 3.75 -1.44
N ASN A 73 15.22 3.74 -1.61
CA ASN A 73 14.41 2.56 -1.84
C ASN A 73 13.82 2.57 -3.24
N ARG A 74 13.66 1.39 -3.82
CA ARG A 74 12.95 1.14 -5.07
C ARG A 74 12.27 -0.21 -4.98
N ALA A 75 10.99 -0.29 -5.35
CA ALA A 75 10.22 -1.52 -5.27
C ALA A 75 9.24 -1.64 -6.46
N SER A 76 8.88 -2.88 -6.80
CA SER A 76 7.93 -3.22 -7.86
C SER A 76 6.91 -4.26 -7.36
N ASN A 77 6.27 -4.00 -6.20
CA ASN A 77 5.47 -4.99 -5.47
C ASN A 77 3.97 -4.89 -5.72
N HIS A 78 3.49 -3.81 -6.33
CA HIS A 78 2.07 -3.67 -6.60
C HIS A 78 1.65 -4.53 -7.78
N VAL A 79 0.76 -5.48 -7.55
CA VAL A 79 0.20 -6.35 -8.60
C VAL A 79 -1.30 -6.19 -8.63
N LEU A 80 -1.80 -5.60 -9.71
CA LEU A 80 -3.21 -5.55 -10.06
C LEU A 80 -3.35 -5.33 -11.57
N PHE A 81 -3.87 -6.30 -12.27
CA PHE A 81 -4.14 -6.24 -13.71
C PHE A 81 -5.30 -7.18 -14.08
N GLN A 82 -5.74 -7.13 -15.33
CA GLN A 82 -6.80 -7.97 -15.84
C GLN A 82 -6.25 -8.84 -16.96
N VAL A 83 -6.56 -10.12 -16.93
CA VAL A 83 -6.28 -11.08 -18.00
C VAL A 83 -7.55 -11.31 -18.79
N ASN A 84 -7.44 -11.32 -20.11
CA ASN A 84 -8.52 -11.60 -21.04
C ASN A 84 -8.14 -12.84 -21.84
N ALA A 85 -9.01 -13.85 -21.79
CA ALA A 85 -8.88 -15.12 -22.46
C ALA A 85 -10.26 -15.77 -22.55
N LYS A 86 -10.41 -16.77 -23.42
CA LYS A 86 -11.67 -17.46 -23.60
C LYS A 86 -12.16 -18.11 -22.30
N ALA A 87 -13.41 -17.87 -21.92
CA ALA A 87 -14.04 -18.55 -20.79
C ALA A 87 -13.94 -20.09 -20.93
N GLY A 88 -13.68 -20.77 -19.80
CA GLY A 88 -13.49 -22.22 -19.74
C GLY A 88 -12.07 -22.68 -20.13
N SER A 89 -11.14 -21.77 -20.49
CA SER A 89 -9.74 -22.12 -20.73
C SER A 89 -8.89 -22.02 -19.46
N ASP A 90 -7.76 -22.71 -19.46
CA ASP A 90 -6.73 -22.58 -18.44
C ASP A 90 -5.59 -21.73 -18.99
N VAL A 91 -5.17 -20.73 -18.23
CA VAL A 91 -4.06 -19.84 -18.56
C VAL A 91 -2.94 -19.92 -17.54
N VAL A 92 -1.72 -19.70 -18.01
CA VAL A 92 -0.52 -19.68 -17.16
C VAL A 92 0.14 -18.32 -17.27
N LEU A 93 0.29 -17.64 -16.13
CA LEU A 93 1.02 -16.39 -16.01
C LEU A 93 2.37 -16.62 -15.32
N LYS A 94 3.41 -15.98 -15.82
CA LYS A 94 4.71 -15.82 -15.17
C LYS A 94 4.84 -14.35 -14.79
N ILE A 95 4.57 -14.01 -13.53
CA ILE A 95 4.64 -12.62 -13.04
C ILE A 95 6.05 -12.40 -12.55
N GLN A 96 6.75 -11.46 -13.16
CA GLN A 96 8.15 -11.17 -12.90
C GLN A 96 8.35 -9.81 -12.28
N PHE A 97 9.26 -9.75 -11.30
CA PHE A 97 9.66 -8.54 -10.59
C PHE A 97 11.12 -8.22 -10.86
N PHE A 98 11.47 -6.94 -10.77
CA PHE A 98 12.86 -6.51 -10.80
C PHE A 98 13.47 -6.53 -9.39
N ASP A 99 14.79 -6.57 -9.31
CA ASP A 99 15.49 -6.49 -8.03
C ASP A 99 15.18 -5.17 -7.34
N GLU A 100 14.93 -5.24 -6.06
CA GLU A 100 14.64 -4.07 -5.23
C GLU A 100 15.93 -3.36 -4.82
N ILE A 101 15.80 -2.09 -4.45
CA ILE A 101 16.85 -1.34 -3.75
C ILE A 101 16.28 -0.98 -2.39
N TRP A 102 16.99 -1.34 -1.34
CA TRP A 102 16.61 -1.04 0.01
C TRP A 102 17.75 -0.40 0.79
N ASN A 103 17.52 0.82 1.29
CA ASN A 103 18.56 1.65 1.94
C ASN A 103 19.84 1.78 1.08
N GLY A 104 19.66 1.94 -0.24
CA GLY A 104 20.76 2.08 -1.20
C GLY A 104 21.42 0.76 -1.61
N ASN A 105 21.04 -0.38 -1.04
CA ASN A 105 21.58 -1.69 -1.37
C ASN A 105 20.63 -2.46 -2.27
N ARG A 106 21.19 -3.14 -3.28
CA ARG A 106 20.44 -4.05 -4.13
C ARG A 106 20.02 -5.28 -3.32
N VAL A 107 18.73 -5.57 -3.34
CA VAL A 107 18.15 -6.75 -2.75
C VAL A 107 17.58 -7.59 -3.90
N PRO A 108 17.92 -8.89 -4.00
CA PRO A 108 17.30 -9.76 -5.00
C PRO A 108 15.79 -9.69 -4.87
N SER A 109 15.08 -9.68 -6.01
CA SER A 109 13.63 -9.75 -6.02
C SER A 109 13.18 -10.95 -5.20
N GLN A 110 12.76 -10.67 -3.99
CA GLN A 110 12.15 -11.68 -3.13
C GLN A 110 10.66 -11.49 -3.33
N SER A 111 10.09 -12.35 -4.15
CA SER A 111 8.66 -12.35 -4.28
C SER A 111 8.01 -12.56 -2.92
N LEU A 112 7.32 -11.52 -2.46
CA LEU A 112 6.67 -11.48 -1.17
C LEU A 112 5.44 -12.36 -1.12
N VAL A 113 4.85 -12.63 -2.26
CA VAL A 113 3.51 -13.15 -2.41
C VAL A 113 3.58 -14.63 -2.77
N LYS A 114 3.10 -15.49 -1.90
CA LYS A 114 2.94 -16.93 -2.17
C LYS A 114 1.56 -17.27 -2.75
N ASN A 115 0.67 -16.30 -2.81
CA ASN A 115 -0.71 -16.44 -3.23
C ASN A 115 -1.13 -15.20 -4.00
N TYR A 116 -2.11 -15.36 -4.89
CA TYR A 116 -2.73 -14.25 -5.59
C TYR A 116 -4.22 -14.23 -5.32
N HIS A 117 -4.80 -13.06 -5.42
CA HIS A 117 -6.24 -12.85 -5.37
C HIS A 117 -6.74 -12.72 -6.81
N ILE A 118 -7.77 -13.49 -7.17
CA ILE A 118 -8.41 -13.41 -8.48
C ILE A 118 -9.89 -13.11 -8.34
N SER A 119 -10.44 -12.39 -9.32
CA SER A 119 -11.85 -11.99 -9.34
C SER A 119 -12.35 -11.84 -10.77
N SER A 120 -13.58 -12.29 -11.06
CA SER A 120 -14.23 -12.03 -12.34
C SER A 120 -14.95 -10.68 -12.40
N ASP A 121 -15.34 -10.11 -11.25
CA ASP A 121 -16.11 -8.88 -11.12
C ASP A 121 -15.36 -7.71 -10.45
N GLY A 122 -14.15 -7.97 -9.93
CA GLY A 122 -13.34 -7.02 -9.18
C GLY A 122 -13.87 -6.68 -7.78
N LYS A 123 -14.82 -7.48 -7.26
CA LYS A 123 -15.48 -7.27 -5.96
C LYS A 123 -15.38 -8.49 -5.05
N VAL A 124 -15.60 -9.68 -5.60
CA VAL A 124 -15.47 -10.94 -4.87
C VAL A 124 -14.16 -11.61 -5.26
N TRP A 125 -13.29 -11.80 -4.30
CA TRP A 125 -11.94 -12.30 -4.51
C TRP A 125 -11.76 -13.73 -3.99
N LYS A 126 -11.07 -14.55 -4.78
CA LYS A 126 -10.64 -15.91 -4.42
C LYS A 126 -9.12 -15.91 -4.33
N ILE A 127 -8.58 -16.65 -3.38
CA ILE A 127 -7.13 -16.80 -3.20
C ILE A 127 -6.68 -18.07 -3.92
N ILE A 128 -5.64 -17.95 -4.74
CA ILE A 128 -5.01 -19.04 -5.45
C ILE A 128 -3.51 -19.11 -5.13
N PRO A 129 -2.92 -20.32 -5.10
CA PRO A 129 -1.49 -20.47 -4.84
C PRO A 129 -0.64 -20.05 -6.03
N ALA A 130 0.61 -19.71 -5.77
CA ALA A 130 1.62 -19.44 -6.76
C ALA A 130 2.85 -20.32 -6.55
N GLU A 131 3.45 -20.78 -7.66
CA GLU A 131 4.77 -21.42 -7.66
C GLU A 131 5.85 -20.34 -7.74
N MET A 132 6.92 -20.48 -6.95
CA MET A 132 8.11 -19.66 -7.07
C MET A 132 8.87 -20.01 -8.34
N ILE A 133 9.27 -18.99 -9.10
CA ILE A 133 10.21 -19.10 -10.22
C ILE A 133 11.35 -18.10 -10.03
N GLU A 134 12.35 -18.13 -10.89
CA GLU A 134 13.42 -17.15 -10.86
C GLU A 134 12.84 -15.73 -11.05
N LYS A 135 13.06 -14.87 -10.06
CA LYS A 135 12.61 -13.47 -10.01
C LYS A 135 11.09 -13.25 -10.10
N GLY A 136 10.28 -14.23 -9.69
CA GLY A 136 8.84 -14.05 -9.73
C GLY A 136 8.02 -15.28 -9.38
N HIS A 137 6.82 -15.32 -9.93
CA HIS A 137 5.83 -16.35 -9.68
C HIS A 137 5.20 -16.90 -10.95
N LYS A 138 4.87 -18.18 -10.91
CA LYS A 138 4.00 -18.83 -11.88
C LYS A 138 2.63 -19.06 -11.24
N VAL A 139 1.60 -18.61 -11.92
CA VAL A 139 0.20 -18.70 -11.48
C VAL A 139 -0.60 -19.41 -12.57
N LYS A 140 -1.41 -20.39 -12.17
CA LYS A 140 -2.37 -21.08 -13.05
C LYS A 140 -3.76 -20.60 -12.73
N ILE A 141 -4.51 -20.17 -13.74
CA ILE A 141 -5.85 -19.59 -13.59
C ILE A 141 -6.81 -20.33 -14.52
N HIS A 142 -7.89 -20.85 -13.96
CA HIS A 142 -9.04 -21.26 -14.75
C HIS A 142 -9.90 -20.03 -15.03
N MET A 143 -10.24 -19.78 -16.28
CA MET A 143 -11.00 -18.63 -16.72
C MET A 143 -12.51 -18.89 -16.51
N ASP A 144 -13.03 -18.56 -15.33
CA ASP A 144 -14.48 -18.66 -15.05
C ASP A 144 -15.31 -17.68 -15.93
N SER A 145 -14.66 -16.67 -16.54
CA SER A 145 -15.24 -15.70 -17.48
C SER A 145 -14.17 -15.24 -18.47
N ASP A 146 -14.55 -14.51 -19.52
CA ASP A 146 -13.61 -14.00 -20.54
C ASP A 146 -12.60 -12.97 -19.99
N LYS A 147 -12.77 -12.53 -18.74
CA LYS A 147 -11.83 -11.66 -18.04
C LYS A 147 -11.73 -12.01 -16.56
N ILE A 148 -10.51 -11.98 -16.04
CA ILE A 148 -10.22 -12.18 -14.62
C ILE A 148 -9.23 -11.12 -14.16
N TYR A 149 -9.52 -10.46 -13.04
CA TYR A 149 -8.58 -9.61 -12.34
C TYR A 149 -7.62 -10.47 -11.53
N VAL A 150 -6.35 -10.07 -11.50
CA VAL A 150 -5.27 -10.70 -10.73
C VAL A 150 -4.64 -9.65 -9.85
N ALA A 151 -4.57 -9.91 -8.55
CA ALA A 151 -4.01 -8.98 -7.57
C ALA A 151 -3.07 -9.69 -6.59
N GLY A 152 -2.04 -8.99 -6.12
CA GLY A 152 -1.14 -9.46 -5.06
C GLY A 152 -1.80 -9.45 -3.68
N MET A 153 -2.76 -8.57 -3.46
CA MET A 153 -3.65 -8.51 -2.31
C MET A 153 -5.00 -7.95 -2.75
N GLU A 154 -6.03 -8.16 -1.95
CA GLU A 154 -7.37 -7.61 -2.23
C GLU A 154 -7.28 -6.07 -2.31
N PRO A 155 -7.56 -5.46 -3.48
CA PRO A 155 -7.35 -4.05 -3.67
C PRO A 155 -8.37 -3.20 -2.92
N TYR A 156 -7.98 -1.98 -2.57
CA TYR A 156 -8.87 -0.91 -2.13
C TYR A 156 -8.55 0.33 -2.97
N ARG A 157 -9.49 0.79 -3.76
CA ARG A 157 -9.32 1.85 -4.75
C ARG A 157 -9.82 3.20 -4.23
N ILE A 158 -9.58 4.27 -4.96
CA ILE A 158 -10.18 5.58 -4.67
C ILE A 158 -11.71 5.48 -4.77
N SER A 159 -12.23 4.78 -5.78
CA SER A 159 -13.66 4.52 -5.93
C SER A 159 -14.30 3.78 -4.74
N ASP A 160 -13.54 2.89 -4.07
CA ASP A 160 -14.01 2.22 -2.85
C ASP A 160 -14.05 3.21 -1.67
N LEU A 161 -13.08 4.13 -1.56
CA LEU A 161 -13.08 5.21 -0.57
C LEU A 161 -14.24 6.18 -0.79
N GLU A 162 -14.47 6.59 -2.04
CA GLU A 162 -15.60 7.47 -2.38
C GLU A 162 -16.94 6.81 -2.02
N LYS A 163 -17.06 5.50 -2.27
CA LYS A 163 -18.26 4.76 -1.84
C LYS A 163 -18.42 4.78 -0.32
N LEU A 164 -17.35 4.51 0.44
CA LEU A 164 -17.40 4.59 1.92
C LEU A 164 -17.84 5.99 2.38
N LYS A 165 -17.25 7.06 1.83
CA LYS A 165 -17.60 8.45 2.17
C LYS A 165 -19.09 8.72 1.88
N ASN A 166 -19.58 8.31 0.74
CA ASN A 166 -20.98 8.46 0.38
C ASN A 166 -21.92 7.69 1.33
N ASP A 167 -21.52 6.49 1.77
CA ASP A 167 -22.30 5.67 2.70
C ASP A 167 -22.43 6.34 4.10
N ILE A 168 -21.45 7.16 4.51
CA ILE A 168 -21.36 7.70 5.88
C ILE A 168 -21.63 9.22 6.02
N GLN A 169 -21.50 10.01 4.97
CA GLN A 169 -21.53 11.50 5.03
C GLN A 169 -22.81 12.09 5.61
N GLY A 170 -23.92 11.36 5.63
CA GLY A 170 -25.19 11.80 6.23
C GLY A 170 -25.32 11.54 7.72
N ASN A 171 -24.31 10.92 8.35
CA ASN A 171 -24.35 10.60 9.77
C ASN A 171 -23.91 11.81 10.62
N ALA A 172 -24.69 12.19 11.65
CA ALA A 172 -24.41 13.33 12.51
C ALA A 172 -23.07 13.22 13.31
N LEU A 173 -22.50 12.02 13.41
CA LEU A 173 -21.21 11.76 14.06
C LEU A 173 -20.03 11.81 13.06
N VAL A 174 -20.28 12.11 11.80
CA VAL A 174 -19.27 12.13 10.73
C VAL A 174 -19.09 13.55 10.21
N GLU A 175 -17.82 13.95 10.14
CA GLU A 175 -17.41 15.16 9.41
C GLU A 175 -16.29 14.79 8.43
N ILE A 176 -16.41 15.22 7.18
CA ILE A 176 -15.38 15.05 6.15
C ILE A 176 -14.88 16.44 5.75
N LYS A 177 -13.62 16.73 6.03
CA LYS A 177 -13.04 18.06 5.85
C LYS A 177 -11.78 18.01 5.00
N PRO A 178 -11.68 18.79 3.91
CA PRO A 178 -10.45 18.86 3.13
C PRO A 178 -9.35 19.57 3.93
N ILE A 179 -8.13 19.02 3.88
CA ILE A 179 -6.95 19.60 4.51
C ILE A 179 -5.91 20.06 3.49
N GLY A 180 -6.05 19.66 2.22
CA GLY A 180 -5.13 19.99 1.14
C GLY A 180 -5.47 19.24 -0.14
N LYS A 181 -4.48 19.17 -1.02
CA LYS A 181 -4.58 18.45 -2.29
C LYS A 181 -3.29 17.67 -2.56
N THR A 182 -3.41 16.57 -3.30
CA THR A 182 -2.27 15.85 -3.85
C THR A 182 -1.59 16.64 -4.96
N VAL A 183 -0.46 16.17 -5.46
CA VAL A 183 0.24 16.74 -6.62
C VAL A 183 -0.70 16.88 -7.83
N GLU A 184 -1.55 15.88 -8.08
CA GLU A 184 -2.49 15.88 -9.22
C GLU A 184 -3.83 16.58 -8.90
N GLY A 185 -3.93 17.24 -7.74
CA GLY A 185 -5.09 18.05 -7.37
C GLY A 185 -6.25 17.29 -6.74
N ARG A 186 -6.11 16.01 -6.40
CA ARG A 186 -7.14 15.26 -5.66
C ARG A 186 -7.26 15.80 -4.23
N PRO A 187 -8.47 15.92 -3.69
CA PRO A 187 -8.65 16.41 -2.32
C PRO A 187 -8.08 15.41 -1.31
N LEU A 188 -7.28 15.94 -0.36
CA LEU A 188 -6.89 15.19 0.83
C LEU A 188 -7.85 15.58 1.95
N GLU A 189 -8.49 14.60 2.55
CA GLU A 189 -9.58 14.84 3.50
C GLU A 189 -9.33 14.08 4.79
N ILE A 190 -9.63 14.74 5.91
CA ILE A 190 -9.77 14.09 7.21
C ILE A 190 -11.24 13.68 7.39
N ILE A 191 -11.44 12.44 7.72
CA ILE A 191 -12.73 11.91 8.19
C ILE A 191 -12.69 11.89 9.72
N ARG A 192 -13.54 12.70 10.37
CA ARG A 192 -13.75 12.63 11.82
C ARG A 192 -14.96 11.77 12.14
N ILE A 193 -14.80 10.86 13.08
CA ILE A 193 -15.86 10.03 13.63
C ILE A 193 -15.99 10.31 15.13
N GLY A 194 -17.15 10.75 15.56
CA GLY A 194 -17.44 11.16 16.94
C GLY A 194 -17.46 12.68 17.10
N LYS A 195 -17.71 13.14 18.31
CA LYS A 195 -17.72 14.56 18.69
C LYS A 195 -16.34 15.03 19.09
N GLU A 196 -16.06 16.33 18.93
CA GLU A 196 -14.76 16.91 19.29
C GLU A 196 -14.60 17.17 20.80
N ASP A 197 -15.71 17.29 21.52
CA ASP A 197 -15.77 17.61 22.97
C ASP A 197 -15.55 16.40 23.88
N VAL A 198 -15.04 15.30 23.34
CA VAL A 198 -14.66 14.10 24.11
C VAL A 198 -13.22 14.22 24.66
N PRO A 199 -12.89 13.45 25.75
CA PRO A 199 -11.60 13.56 26.40
C PRO A 199 -10.41 13.21 25.51
N PHE A 200 -10.54 12.20 24.65
CA PHE A 200 -9.41 11.59 23.93
C PHE A 200 -9.58 11.62 22.41
N ARG A 201 -8.45 11.62 21.71
CA ARG A 201 -8.38 11.71 20.25
C ARG A 201 -7.41 10.66 19.69
N VAL A 202 -7.85 9.96 18.66
CA VAL A 202 -7.03 9.03 17.90
C VAL A 202 -6.86 9.58 16.48
N PHE A 203 -5.65 9.63 15.98
CA PHE A 203 -5.38 9.90 14.58
C PHE A 203 -4.85 8.66 13.88
N ILE A 204 -5.42 8.36 12.70
CA ILE A 204 -5.02 7.24 11.86
C ILE A 204 -4.67 7.77 10.47
N ARG A 205 -3.47 7.44 9.99
CA ARG A 205 -3.07 7.62 8.59
C ARG A 205 -2.96 6.27 7.92
N ALA A 206 -3.46 6.17 6.68
CA ALA A 206 -3.29 4.98 5.85
C ALA A 206 -2.79 5.35 4.46
N ARG A 207 -2.22 4.38 3.79
CA ARG A 207 -1.85 4.48 2.38
C ARG A 207 -0.78 5.53 2.06
N ALA A 208 0.20 5.71 2.93
CA ALA A 208 1.42 6.45 2.60
C ALA A 208 2.16 5.79 1.42
N HIS A 209 2.14 4.45 1.37
CA HIS A 209 2.56 3.68 0.20
C HIS A 209 1.34 3.15 -0.57
N PRO A 210 1.24 3.40 -1.87
CA PRO A 210 0.03 3.13 -2.67
C PRO A 210 -0.39 1.66 -2.75
N TRP A 211 0.53 0.71 -2.67
CA TRP A 211 0.23 -0.71 -2.79
C TRP A 211 -0.38 -1.33 -1.53
N GLU A 212 -0.29 -0.65 -0.38
CA GLU A 212 -0.63 -1.17 0.95
C GLU A 212 -2.14 -1.03 1.25
N ALA A 213 -2.97 -1.83 0.59
CA ALA A 213 -4.44 -1.72 0.66
C ALA A 213 -5.04 -2.08 2.03
N GLY A 214 -4.35 -2.88 2.85
CA GLY A 214 -4.87 -3.36 4.13
C GLY A 214 -5.28 -2.25 5.08
N GLY A 215 -4.50 -1.16 5.13
CA GLY A 215 -4.82 -0.01 5.99
C GLY A 215 -6.17 0.63 5.68
N ASN A 216 -6.60 0.66 4.41
CA ASN A 216 -7.91 1.17 4.04
C ASN A 216 -9.06 0.25 4.49
N TRP A 217 -8.86 -1.08 4.39
CA TRP A 217 -9.83 -2.03 4.91
C TRP A 217 -9.96 -1.93 6.43
N VAL A 218 -8.85 -1.75 7.16
CA VAL A 218 -8.87 -1.48 8.61
C VAL A 218 -9.68 -0.22 8.92
N VAL A 219 -9.42 0.87 8.22
CA VAL A 219 -10.17 2.13 8.36
C VAL A 219 -11.66 1.92 8.12
N GLN A 220 -12.04 1.21 7.08
CA GLN A 220 -13.43 0.91 6.76
C GLN A 220 -14.11 0.11 7.87
N GLY A 221 -13.46 -0.92 8.37
CA GLY A 221 -13.98 -1.75 9.47
C GLY A 221 -14.15 -0.97 10.77
N LEU A 222 -13.19 -0.13 11.11
CA LEU A 222 -13.24 0.76 12.27
C LEU A 222 -14.39 1.76 12.18
N ILE A 223 -14.53 2.48 11.06
CA ILE A 223 -15.60 3.46 10.84
C ILE A 223 -16.98 2.80 10.96
N ARG A 224 -17.19 1.68 10.26
CA ARG A 224 -18.45 0.95 10.33
C ARG A 224 -18.79 0.51 11.74
N ASN A 225 -17.80 -0.07 12.44
CA ASN A 225 -18.00 -0.51 13.81
C ASN A 225 -18.36 0.63 14.77
N LEU A 226 -17.72 1.79 14.65
CA LEU A 226 -18.03 2.96 15.47
C LEU A 226 -19.42 3.51 15.19
N LEU A 227 -19.85 3.53 13.93
CA LEU A 227 -21.15 4.08 13.54
C LEU A 227 -22.31 3.11 13.76
N GLU A 228 -22.08 1.78 13.68
CA GLU A 228 -23.10 0.75 13.87
C GLU A 228 -23.31 0.37 15.35
N SER A 229 -22.46 0.83 16.26
CA SER A 229 -22.42 0.39 17.66
C SER A 229 -23.56 0.90 18.55
N LYS A 230 -24.74 1.18 18.01
CA LYS A 230 -25.90 1.71 18.75
C LYS A 230 -26.35 0.87 19.98
N ASN A 231 -25.92 -0.38 20.05
CA ASN A 231 -26.37 -1.32 21.09
C ASN A 231 -25.21 -1.98 21.87
N LYS A 232 -24.00 -1.39 21.84
CA LYS A 232 -22.86 -1.98 22.57
C LYS A 232 -22.77 -1.44 23.98
N GLU A 233 -22.39 -2.31 24.92
CA GLU A 233 -22.07 -1.95 26.30
C GLU A 233 -20.95 -0.89 26.35
N LEU A 234 -20.01 -0.95 25.40
CA LEU A 234 -18.93 0.01 25.29
C LEU A 234 -19.37 1.20 24.40
N ARG A 235 -19.45 2.35 25.03
CA ARG A 235 -19.80 3.61 24.36
C ARG A 235 -18.52 4.31 23.89
N TYR A 236 -17.94 3.81 22.79
CA TYR A 236 -16.65 4.27 22.27
C TYR A 236 -16.59 5.79 22.06
N LEU A 237 -17.58 6.34 21.36
CA LEU A 237 -17.63 7.74 20.95
C LEU A 237 -18.02 8.71 22.06
N ASP A 238 -18.33 8.23 23.27
CA ASP A 238 -18.42 9.07 24.47
C ASP A 238 -17.04 9.28 25.12
N LYS A 239 -16.09 8.41 24.81
CA LYS A 239 -14.75 8.44 25.39
C LYS A 239 -13.73 9.07 24.45
N TYR A 240 -13.76 8.72 23.17
CA TYR A 240 -12.80 9.23 22.18
C TYR A 240 -13.46 9.52 20.82
N CYS A 241 -12.85 10.41 20.06
CA CYS A 241 -13.12 10.57 18.63
C CYS A 241 -11.92 10.12 17.79
N VAL A 242 -12.18 9.83 16.51
CA VAL A 242 -11.13 9.37 15.59
C VAL A 242 -11.05 10.32 14.40
N TYR A 243 -9.85 10.82 14.12
CA TYR A 243 -9.50 11.55 12.91
C TYR A 243 -8.73 10.63 11.98
N ILE A 244 -9.12 10.57 10.73
CA ILE A 244 -8.58 9.61 9.77
C ILE A 244 -8.17 10.32 8.50
N LEU A 245 -6.90 10.18 8.09
CA LEU A 245 -6.43 10.44 6.74
C LEU A 245 -6.41 9.09 5.98
N PRO A 246 -7.51 8.73 5.30
CA PRO A 246 -7.72 7.35 4.87
C PRO A 246 -6.82 6.93 3.71
N MET A 247 -6.36 7.89 2.89
CA MET A 247 -5.55 7.61 1.72
C MET A 247 -4.59 8.77 1.46
N ALA A 248 -3.41 8.72 2.10
CA ALA A 248 -2.43 9.80 2.03
C ALA A 248 -1.82 9.97 0.63
N ASN A 249 -1.69 8.89 -0.14
CA ASN A 249 -1.07 8.87 -1.48
C ASN A 249 -2.09 8.48 -2.57
N MET A 250 -3.11 9.30 -2.77
CA MET A 250 -4.16 9.02 -3.75
C MET A 250 -3.64 8.96 -5.18
N ASP A 251 -2.64 9.79 -5.53
CA ASP A 251 -2.07 9.81 -6.88
C ASP A 251 -1.34 8.50 -7.20
N GLY A 252 -0.53 8.02 -6.26
CA GLY A 252 0.12 6.72 -6.39
C GLY A 252 -0.89 5.57 -6.49
N VAL A 253 -1.99 5.63 -5.72
CA VAL A 253 -3.08 4.65 -5.82
C VAL A 253 -3.74 4.70 -7.20
N ALA A 254 -4.08 5.88 -7.71
CA ALA A 254 -4.69 6.04 -9.04
C ALA A 254 -3.82 5.45 -10.14
N ARG A 255 -2.49 5.59 -10.01
CA ARG A 255 -1.48 5.15 -10.99
C ARG A 255 -1.01 3.71 -10.79
N GLY A 256 -1.47 3.02 -9.74
CA GLY A 256 -1.02 1.67 -9.41
C GLY A 256 0.44 1.58 -8.99
N TYR A 257 0.96 2.62 -8.36
CA TYR A 257 2.34 2.64 -7.88
C TYR A 257 2.53 1.76 -6.65
N THR A 258 3.75 1.36 -6.43
CA THR A 258 4.13 0.59 -5.24
C THR A 258 4.37 1.51 -4.04
N ARG A 259 5.17 2.60 -4.22
CA ARG A 259 5.73 3.30 -3.06
C ARG A 259 5.58 4.82 -3.09
N PHE A 260 5.81 5.45 -4.23
CA PHE A 260 5.99 6.90 -4.31
C PHE A 260 4.72 7.65 -4.72
N ASN A 261 4.68 8.95 -4.44
CA ASN A 261 3.67 9.81 -5.05
C ASN A 261 3.98 10.05 -6.54
N SER A 262 3.15 10.81 -7.24
CA SER A 262 3.29 11.03 -8.69
C SER A 262 4.58 11.78 -9.09
N LEU A 263 5.28 12.40 -8.15
CA LEU A 263 6.58 13.05 -8.35
C LEU A 263 7.77 12.26 -7.78
N GLY A 264 7.56 11.01 -7.37
CA GLY A 264 8.64 10.14 -6.91
C GLY A 264 9.07 10.36 -5.46
N MET A 265 8.22 11.01 -4.64
CA MET A 265 8.49 11.21 -3.22
C MET A 265 7.91 10.08 -2.38
N ASP A 266 8.71 9.58 -1.44
CA ASP A 266 8.27 8.63 -0.42
C ASP A 266 7.60 9.40 0.73
N LEU A 267 6.28 9.28 0.85
CA LEU A 267 5.49 10.00 1.86
C LEU A 267 5.73 9.50 3.29
N ASN A 268 6.47 8.41 3.46
CA ASN A 268 6.89 7.90 4.76
C ASN A 268 8.40 8.11 5.01
N ARG A 269 8.99 9.11 4.36
CA ARG A 269 10.39 9.50 4.53
C ARG A 269 10.51 11.02 4.57
N GLY A 270 11.68 11.48 5.03
CA GLY A 270 12.03 12.90 5.01
C GLY A 270 11.34 13.73 6.10
N MET A 271 10.77 13.11 7.13
CA MET A 271 10.07 13.79 8.24
C MET A 271 11.02 14.60 9.16
N ASN A 272 12.33 14.53 8.94
CA ASN A 272 13.35 15.31 9.64
C ASN A 272 13.48 16.76 9.16
N ARG A 273 12.68 17.17 8.21
CA ARG A 273 12.65 18.52 7.63
C ARG A 273 11.21 18.89 7.24
N PRO A 274 10.89 20.18 7.02
CA PRO A 274 9.61 20.56 6.45
C PRO A 274 9.35 19.86 5.14
N ALA A 275 8.11 19.42 4.93
CA ALA A 275 7.69 18.86 3.68
C ALA A 275 7.81 19.88 2.54
N ASP A 276 8.24 19.43 1.37
CA ASP A 276 8.35 20.29 0.19
C ASP A 276 6.96 20.49 -0.43
N PRO A 277 6.45 21.74 -0.51
CA PRO A 277 5.09 21.99 -0.98
C PRO A 277 4.87 21.68 -2.46
N THR A 278 5.94 21.60 -3.25
CA THR A 278 5.86 21.24 -4.66
C THR A 278 5.94 19.73 -4.87
N LEU A 279 6.82 19.06 -4.13
CA LEU A 279 7.13 17.65 -4.34
C LEU A 279 6.30 16.71 -3.48
N SER A 280 5.84 17.16 -2.31
CA SER A 280 5.02 16.37 -1.38
C SER A 280 3.96 17.22 -0.66
N PRO A 281 3.04 17.86 -1.43
CA PRO A 281 1.96 18.64 -0.85
C PRO A 281 1.08 17.81 0.09
N GLU A 282 1.05 16.49 -0.08
CA GLU A 282 0.37 15.54 0.81
C GLU A 282 0.94 15.59 2.24
N ASN A 283 2.26 15.58 2.38
CA ASN A 283 2.90 15.69 3.69
C ASN A 283 2.75 17.10 4.27
N VAL A 284 2.77 18.16 3.43
CA VAL A 284 2.49 19.54 3.88
C VAL A 284 1.09 19.64 4.46
N ALA A 285 0.10 19.04 3.80
CA ALA A 285 -1.29 19.04 4.28
C ALA A 285 -1.40 18.33 5.63
N PHE A 286 -0.78 17.17 5.78
CA PHE A 286 -0.74 16.41 7.03
C PHE A 286 -0.03 17.20 8.15
N GLU A 287 1.18 17.70 7.90
CA GLU A 287 1.94 18.48 8.91
C GLU A 287 1.20 19.76 9.34
N SER A 288 0.55 20.44 8.39
CA SER A 288 -0.24 21.63 8.68
C SER A 288 -1.47 21.34 9.54
N TRP A 289 -2.16 20.21 9.24
CA TRP A 289 -3.30 19.77 10.04
C TRP A 289 -2.87 19.37 11.45
N MET A 290 -1.79 18.61 11.62
CA MET A 290 -1.27 18.26 12.94
C MET A 290 -0.89 19.50 13.75
N LYS A 291 -0.24 20.48 13.10
CA LYS A 291 0.09 21.74 13.75
C LYS A 291 -1.16 22.51 14.18
N GLU A 292 -2.18 22.59 13.33
CA GLU A 292 -3.46 23.25 13.66
C GLU A 292 -4.11 22.60 14.89
N MET A 293 -4.10 21.26 14.98
CA MET A 293 -4.66 20.56 16.13
C MET A 293 -3.86 20.84 17.40
N THR A 294 -2.54 20.82 17.33
CA THR A 294 -1.65 21.17 18.46
C THR A 294 -1.84 22.60 18.92
N ASP A 295 -1.92 23.57 17.99
CA ASP A 295 -2.13 24.99 18.32
C ASP A 295 -3.48 25.22 19.03
N LYS A 296 -4.45 24.34 18.84
CA LYS A 296 -5.77 24.35 19.50
C LYS A 296 -5.80 23.62 20.84
N GLY A 297 -4.72 22.92 21.23
CA GLY A 297 -4.72 21.99 22.35
C GLY A 297 -5.62 20.76 22.11
N MET A 298 -5.72 20.34 20.88
CA MET A 298 -6.53 19.20 20.42
C MET A 298 -5.67 18.13 19.71
N GLU A 299 -4.39 18.08 20.02
CA GLU A 299 -3.48 17.06 19.51
C GLU A 299 -4.03 15.66 19.80
N PRO A 300 -3.82 14.70 18.90
CA PRO A 300 -4.18 13.31 19.15
C PRO A 300 -3.35 12.68 20.28
N ASP A 301 -3.99 11.92 21.16
CA ASP A 301 -3.30 11.12 22.17
C ASP A 301 -2.60 9.92 21.52
N ILE A 302 -3.21 9.33 20.48
CA ILE A 302 -2.65 8.22 19.70
C ILE A 302 -2.52 8.64 18.25
N VAL A 303 -1.32 8.45 17.69
CA VAL A 303 -1.04 8.56 16.25
C VAL A 303 -0.65 7.18 15.71
N MET A 304 -1.44 6.64 14.79
CA MET A 304 -1.22 5.34 14.17
C MET A 304 -1.06 5.48 12.65
N ASP A 305 0.03 4.91 12.10
CA ASP A 305 0.29 4.83 10.67
C ASP A 305 0.12 3.39 10.19
N LEU A 306 -0.81 3.16 9.27
CA LEU A 306 -1.16 1.83 8.79
C LEU A 306 -0.41 1.53 7.50
N HIS A 307 0.33 0.43 7.53
CA HIS A 307 1.13 -0.09 6.43
C HIS A 307 0.85 -1.59 6.18
N ASN A 308 1.48 -2.15 5.16
CA ASN A 308 1.53 -3.59 4.94
C ASN A 308 2.97 -4.06 4.75
N ASP A 309 3.32 -5.18 5.38
CA ASP A 309 4.52 -5.94 5.07
C ASP A 309 4.24 -7.46 5.01
N ARG A 310 5.28 -8.26 4.82
CA ARG A 310 5.16 -9.73 4.69
C ARG A 310 4.57 -10.40 5.91
N ASN A 311 5.12 -10.05 7.08
CA ASN A 311 4.97 -10.81 8.32
C ASN A 311 4.12 -10.07 9.34
N GLY A 312 3.84 -8.80 9.08
CA GLY A 312 3.25 -7.90 10.04
C GLY A 312 4.24 -7.45 11.14
N LYS A 313 4.01 -6.27 11.66
CA LYS A 313 4.87 -5.68 12.68
C LYS A 313 4.15 -4.53 13.37
N LEU A 314 4.34 -4.41 14.69
CA LEU A 314 3.99 -3.20 15.44
C LEU A 314 5.30 -2.51 15.85
N ALA A 315 5.45 -1.26 15.43
CA ALA A 315 6.63 -0.48 15.77
C ALA A 315 6.22 0.82 16.46
N PHE A 316 6.78 1.08 17.63
CA PHE A 316 6.51 2.30 18.39
C PHE A 316 7.51 3.38 18.03
N GLY A 317 7.06 4.62 17.95
CA GLY A 317 7.91 5.78 17.83
C GLY A 317 8.90 5.84 19.01
N ASN A 318 10.06 6.41 18.74
CA ASN A 318 11.05 6.67 19.80
C ASN A 318 11.53 8.12 19.67
N PRO A 319 11.02 9.02 20.53
CA PRO A 319 11.39 10.41 20.49
C PRO A 319 12.90 10.67 20.59
N SER A 320 13.63 9.82 21.29
CA SER A 320 15.10 9.93 21.43
C SER A 320 15.87 9.61 20.15
N LYS A 321 15.22 9.01 19.16
CA LYS A 321 15.83 8.60 17.87
C LYS A 321 15.65 9.61 16.75
N VAL A 322 15.03 10.75 17.00
CA VAL A 322 14.78 11.80 15.98
C VAL A 322 16.07 12.26 15.30
N ASN A 323 17.18 12.30 16.03
CA ASN A 323 18.49 12.70 15.51
C ASN A 323 19.33 11.57 14.92
N SER A 324 18.88 10.31 15.01
CA SER A 324 19.61 9.17 14.47
C SER A 324 19.50 9.01 12.94
N GLY A 325 18.85 9.95 12.31
CA GLY A 325 18.89 10.20 10.88
C GLY A 325 18.29 9.12 10.00
N ASP A 326 17.49 9.54 9.06
CA ASP A 326 17.25 8.81 7.84
C ASP A 326 18.59 8.60 7.11
N TYR A 327 18.84 7.44 6.53
CA TYR A 327 20.08 7.11 5.82
C TYR A 327 20.53 8.21 4.84
N ASN A 328 19.59 8.93 4.23
CA ASN A 328 19.88 10.08 3.36
C ASN A 328 20.03 11.41 4.10
N SER A 329 19.64 11.51 5.35
CA SER A 329 19.69 12.76 6.09
C SER A 329 21.10 13.05 6.61
N ALA A 330 21.89 12.03 6.90
CA ALA A 330 23.26 12.19 7.40
C ALA A 330 24.16 13.02 6.47
N LYS A 331 23.92 13.00 5.16
CA LYS A 331 24.66 13.80 4.17
C LYS A 331 24.11 15.21 3.93
N ARG A 332 22.83 15.48 4.33
CA ARG A 332 22.14 16.75 4.06
C ARG A 332 21.88 17.60 5.31
N THR A 333 21.98 17.03 6.49
CA THR A 333 21.44 17.59 7.73
C THR A 333 22.33 18.61 8.42
N ALA A 334 23.56 18.83 8.02
CA ALA A 334 24.45 19.81 8.67
C ALA A 334 23.89 21.25 8.65
N SER A 335 23.01 21.60 7.68
CA SER A 335 22.47 22.96 7.53
C SER A 335 21.00 23.15 7.96
N LEU A 336 20.27 22.05 8.25
CA LEU A 336 18.84 22.11 8.58
C LEU A 336 18.52 21.62 10.00
N GLN A 337 19.54 21.22 10.75
CA GLN A 337 19.44 20.65 12.09
C GLN A 337 18.88 21.65 13.12
N ASP A 338 19.11 22.93 12.91
CA ASP A 338 18.77 23.97 13.91
C ASP A 338 17.26 24.25 14.03
N SER A 339 16.48 24.03 13.01
CA SER A 339 15.03 24.34 13.04
C SER A 339 14.15 23.22 13.59
N TYR A 340 14.65 21.98 13.68
CA TYR A 340 13.92 20.80 14.15
C TYR A 340 14.44 20.18 15.45
N THR A 341 15.57 20.64 15.96
CA THR A 341 16.23 20.13 17.18
C THR A 341 15.47 20.46 18.47
N VAL A 342 14.44 21.27 18.37
CA VAL A 342 13.77 21.86 19.55
C VAL A 342 12.83 20.88 20.25
N LEU A 343 12.44 19.77 19.61
CA LEU A 343 11.25 19.03 20.03
C LEU A 343 11.51 17.87 21.00
N THR A 344 12.73 17.41 21.17
CA THR A 344 13.04 16.34 22.14
C THR A 344 13.28 16.82 23.57
N LYS A 345 13.30 18.12 23.80
CA LYS A 345 13.42 18.69 25.15
C LYS A 345 12.03 18.71 25.81
N GLY A 346 11.75 17.68 26.59
CA GLY A 346 10.53 17.61 27.37
C GLY A 346 9.71 16.33 27.19
N VAL A 347 10.07 15.46 26.22
CA VAL A 347 9.38 14.17 26.08
C VAL A 347 9.82 13.24 27.21
N ASP A 348 8.86 12.80 28.00
CA ASP A 348 9.07 11.76 29.03
C ASP A 348 9.19 10.38 28.35
N ILE A 349 10.43 9.93 28.17
CA ILE A 349 10.73 8.68 27.49
C ILE A 349 10.22 7.47 28.28
N GLU A 350 10.25 7.50 29.62
CA GLU A 350 9.76 6.39 30.45
C GLU A 350 8.24 6.27 30.36
N LYS A 351 7.52 7.39 30.44
CA LYS A 351 6.08 7.45 30.20
C LYS A 351 5.73 6.90 28.82
N PHE A 352 6.43 7.34 27.77
CA PHE A 352 6.19 6.89 26.40
C PHE A 352 6.40 5.38 26.24
N GLN A 353 7.47 4.81 26.85
CA GLN A 353 7.73 3.38 26.83
C GLN A 353 6.67 2.58 27.61
N SER A 354 6.21 3.10 28.75
CA SER A 354 5.13 2.51 29.55
C SER A 354 3.83 2.47 28.74
N ASN A 355 3.47 3.57 28.09
CA ASN A 355 2.30 3.67 27.22
C ASN A 355 2.38 2.69 26.05
N ALA A 356 3.54 2.59 25.41
CA ALA A 356 3.77 1.64 24.32
C ALA A 356 3.57 0.19 24.78
N LYS A 357 4.08 -0.16 25.96
CA LYS A 357 3.90 -1.50 26.54
C LYS A 357 2.45 -1.81 26.88
N ARG A 358 1.72 -0.83 27.42
CA ARG A 358 0.28 -0.96 27.68
C ARG A 358 -0.49 -1.18 26.38
N PHE A 359 -0.23 -0.38 25.36
CA PHE A 359 -0.89 -0.48 24.06
C PHE A 359 -0.59 -1.83 23.40
N GLU A 360 0.67 -2.28 23.39
CA GLU A 360 1.06 -3.60 22.91
C GLU A 360 0.24 -4.70 23.58
N THR A 361 0.13 -4.66 24.91
CA THR A 361 -0.64 -5.66 25.69
C THR A 361 -2.11 -5.69 25.27
N LEU A 362 -2.72 -4.52 25.03
CA LEU A 362 -4.11 -4.43 24.57
C LEU A 362 -4.29 -4.93 23.14
N MET A 363 -3.32 -4.69 22.27
CA MET A 363 -3.31 -5.27 20.91
C MET A 363 -3.33 -6.80 20.97
N TYR A 364 -2.52 -7.41 21.78
CA TYR A 364 -2.54 -8.88 21.99
C TYR A 364 -3.86 -9.40 22.54
N LYS A 365 -4.45 -8.66 23.46
CA LYS A 365 -5.65 -9.10 24.17
C LYS A 365 -6.91 -8.97 23.33
N HIS A 366 -7.01 -7.92 22.50
CA HIS A 366 -8.25 -7.52 21.86
C HIS A 366 -8.27 -7.68 20.34
N THR A 367 -7.13 -8.08 19.72
CA THR A 367 -7.07 -8.30 18.28
C THR A 367 -6.59 -9.70 17.92
N TRP A 368 -6.89 -10.12 16.68
CA TRP A 368 -6.38 -11.38 16.14
C TRP A 368 -4.86 -11.36 15.89
N TYR A 369 -4.22 -10.23 16.07
CA TYR A 369 -2.80 -10.08 15.79
C TYR A 369 -1.96 -10.85 16.78
N THR A 370 -1.20 -11.83 16.31
CA THR A 370 -0.27 -12.60 17.11
C THR A 370 1.15 -12.10 16.85
N TRP A 371 1.70 -11.40 17.81
CA TRP A 371 3.06 -10.89 17.75
C TRP A 371 4.02 -11.92 18.35
N THR A 372 5.16 -12.09 17.72
CA THR A 372 6.32 -12.66 18.38
C THR A 372 7.19 -11.52 18.89
N GLU A 373 8.05 -11.76 19.88
CA GLU A 373 9.00 -10.75 20.39
C GLU A 373 9.84 -10.09 19.28
N ASN A 374 10.03 -10.79 18.17
CA ASN A 374 10.74 -10.28 17.00
C ASN A 374 9.95 -9.29 16.15
N ASN A 375 8.64 -9.21 16.33
CA ASN A 375 7.75 -8.36 15.52
C ASN A 375 7.40 -7.04 16.18
N VAL A 376 7.76 -6.84 17.45
CA VAL A 376 7.60 -5.56 18.15
C VAL A 376 8.92 -4.82 18.15
N ARG A 377 8.97 -3.67 17.47
CA ARG A 377 10.13 -2.78 17.46
C ARG A 377 9.88 -1.59 18.36
N LYS A 378 10.89 -1.26 19.17
CA LYS A 378 10.91 -0.03 19.98
C LYS A 378 11.41 1.19 19.19
N ASP A 379 11.77 1.00 17.92
CA ASP A 379 12.20 2.03 16.97
C ASP A 379 11.27 1.98 15.76
N ALA A 380 10.30 2.88 15.69
CA ALA A 380 9.48 3.04 14.50
C ALA A 380 10.31 3.60 13.34
N SER A 381 9.76 3.48 12.15
CA SER A 381 10.23 4.25 10.99
C SER A 381 10.17 5.76 11.27
N ASN A 382 10.80 6.55 10.42
CA ASN A 382 10.93 7.99 10.60
C ASN A 382 9.63 8.71 10.97
N SER A 383 8.50 8.42 10.31
CA SER A 383 7.22 9.06 10.63
C SER A 383 6.81 8.86 12.10
N GLY A 384 6.87 7.63 12.60
CA GLY A 384 6.51 7.31 13.97
C GLY A 384 7.41 8.03 15.00
N ASN A 385 8.73 8.03 14.77
CA ASN A 385 9.68 8.71 15.66
C ASN A 385 9.47 10.22 15.68
N TYR A 386 9.26 10.83 14.51
CA TYR A 386 9.05 12.27 14.40
C TYR A 386 7.70 12.71 14.96
N ASN A 387 6.64 11.94 14.75
CA ASN A 387 5.34 12.23 15.36
C ASN A 387 5.42 12.15 16.88
N ALA A 388 6.10 11.13 17.43
CA ALA A 388 6.32 11.02 18.86
C ALA A 388 7.12 12.17 19.47
N ALA A 389 8.03 12.78 18.69
CA ALA A 389 8.88 13.87 19.16
C ALA A 389 8.30 15.26 18.96
N ARG A 390 7.46 15.46 17.92
CA ARG A 390 6.93 16.78 17.55
C ARG A 390 5.63 17.15 18.21
N TYR A 391 4.82 16.14 18.49
CA TYR A 391 3.47 16.33 19.01
C TYR A 391 3.41 15.65 20.37
N ASP A 392 2.78 16.26 21.33
CA ASP A 392 2.65 15.73 22.71
C ASP A 392 1.65 14.57 22.73
N VAL A 393 1.99 13.48 22.01
CA VAL A 393 1.19 12.29 21.87
C VAL A 393 1.58 11.24 22.89
N ASP A 394 0.62 10.55 23.48
CA ASP A 394 0.88 9.43 24.38
C ASP A 394 1.51 8.23 23.65
N ILE A 395 1.09 8.01 22.39
CA ILE A 395 1.62 6.94 21.52
C ILE A 395 1.72 7.44 20.08
N SER A 396 2.86 7.15 19.48
CA SER A 396 3.00 7.13 18.03
C SER A 396 3.45 5.73 17.59
N CYS A 397 2.68 5.07 16.75
CA CYS A 397 2.99 3.72 16.29
C CYS A 397 2.73 3.54 14.80
N LEU A 398 3.42 2.54 14.25
CA LEU A 398 3.25 2.06 12.89
C LEU A 398 2.81 0.60 12.97
N LEU A 399 1.70 0.28 12.31
CA LEU A 399 1.17 -1.07 12.22
C LEU A 399 1.34 -1.58 10.79
N GLU A 400 2.27 -2.51 10.62
CA GLU A 400 2.43 -3.28 9.38
C GLU A 400 1.49 -4.48 9.41
N LEU A 401 0.50 -4.48 8.56
CA LEU A 401 -0.44 -5.57 8.43
C LEU A 401 0.17 -6.72 7.61
N ASN A 402 0.00 -7.95 8.09
CA ASN A 402 0.45 -9.13 7.35
C ASN A 402 -0.25 -9.23 5.99
N GLN A 403 0.51 -9.52 4.94
CA GLN A 403 -0.06 -9.75 3.61
C GLN A 403 0.06 -11.21 3.14
N THR A 404 0.90 -12.04 3.77
CA THR A 404 1.14 -13.41 3.31
C THR A 404 0.38 -14.44 4.12
N TRP A 405 0.39 -14.33 5.44
CA TRP A 405 -0.23 -15.28 6.36
C TRP A 405 -0.52 -14.64 7.70
N ILE A 406 -1.69 -14.92 8.27
CA ILE A 406 -2.09 -14.46 9.60
C ILE A 406 -2.13 -15.67 10.54
N ASP A 407 -1.17 -15.73 11.46
CA ASP A 407 -1.08 -16.84 12.40
C ASP A 407 -2.28 -16.95 13.36
N GLY A 408 -2.80 -15.82 13.79
CA GLY A 408 -3.99 -15.78 14.65
C GLY A 408 -5.25 -16.31 13.97
N LEU A 409 -5.36 -16.16 12.65
CA LEU A 409 -6.51 -16.60 11.85
C LEU A 409 -6.23 -17.87 11.04
N LYS A 410 -4.97 -18.36 11.00
CA LYS A 410 -4.52 -19.52 10.23
C LYS A 410 -4.90 -19.46 8.75
N LYS A 411 -4.72 -18.30 8.12
CA LYS A 411 -5.06 -18.09 6.70
C LYS A 411 -4.29 -16.92 6.07
N VAL A 412 -4.35 -16.85 4.74
CA VAL A 412 -3.95 -15.68 3.97
C VAL A 412 -5.01 -14.59 4.18
N PRO A 413 -4.61 -13.32 4.43
CA PRO A 413 -5.56 -12.23 4.69
C PRO A 413 -6.40 -11.86 3.48
N SER A 414 -7.60 -11.40 3.77
CA SER A 414 -8.54 -10.76 2.85
C SER A 414 -8.95 -9.37 3.38
N GLY A 415 -9.65 -8.59 2.59
CA GLY A 415 -10.21 -7.31 3.03
C GLY A 415 -11.06 -7.45 4.30
N LYS A 416 -11.84 -8.52 4.42
CA LYS A 416 -12.66 -8.80 5.61
C LYS A 416 -11.85 -9.04 6.89
N ASP A 417 -10.66 -9.61 6.76
CA ASP A 417 -9.79 -9.83 7.92
C ASP A 417 -9.19 -8.53 8.42
N TRP A 418 -8.83 -7.65 7.49
CA TRP A 418 -8.38 -6.31 7.86
C TRP A 418 -9.54 -5.43 8.35
N GLU A 419 -10.75 -5.56 7.83
CA GLU A 419 -11.95 -4.93 8.43
C GLU A 419 -12.17 -5.41 9.87
N LEU A 420 -11.96 -6.70 10.15
CA LEU A 420 -12.03 -7.24 11.51
C LEU A 420 -10.99 -6.59 12.42
N MET A 421 -9.73 -6.42 11.96
CA MET A 421 -8.71 -5.67 12.71
C MET A 421 -9.20 -4.26 13.05
N GLY A 422 -9.78 -3.55 12.10
CA GLY A 422 -10.34 -2.21 12.34
C GLY A 422 -11.43 -2.19 13.39
N LYS A 423 -12.29 -3.20 13.38
CA LYS A 423 -13.34 -3.39 14.39
C LYS A 423 -12.76 -3.65 15.78
N GLU A 424 -11.74 -4.49 15.86
CA GLU A 424 -11.06 -4.87 17.12
C GLU A 424 -10.24 -3.70 17.69
N LEU A 425 -9.68 -2.82 16.85
CA LEU A 425 -8.99 -1.60 17.30
C LEU A 425 -9.89 -0.65 18.09
N CYS A 426 -11.21 -0.67 17.87
CA CYS A 426 -12.12 0.12 18.71
C CYS A 426 -12.03 -0.26 20.20
N ASP A 427 -11.91 -1.55 20.49
CA ASP A 427 -11.73 -2.05 21.87
C ASP A 427 -10.35 -1.68 22.42
N VAL A 428 -9.30 -1.79 21.59
CA VAL A 428 -7.93 -1.41 21.98
C VAL A 428 -7.89 0.05 22.43
N PHE A 429 -8.44 0.96 21.64
CA PHE A 429 -8.49 2.38 21.98
C PHE A 429 -9.34 2.64 23.25
N TYR A 430 -10.49 1.99 23.34
CA TYR A 430 -11.37 2.14 24.50
C TYR A 430 -10.69 1.76 25.81
N TYR A 431 -10.05 0.59 25.87
CA TYR A 431 -9.36 0.12 27.05
C TYR A 431 -8.01 0.82 27.29
N TYR A 432 -7.42 1.41 26.26
CA TYR A 432 -6.23 2.24 26.43
C TYR A 432 -6.54 3.52 27.21
N PHE A 433 -7.70 4.09 27.03
CA PHE A 433 -8.16 5.31 27.70
C PHE A 433 -8.90 5.04 29.03
N GLU A 434 -8.96 3.79 29.49
CA GLU A 434 -9.39 3.46 30.86
C GLU A 434 -8.30 3.77 31.89
#